data_9e3dca44ee7bd68b20a15248c7b673b9
#
_entry.id   9e3dca44ee7bd68b20a15248c7b673b9
#
_cell.length_a   1.000
_cell.length_b   1.000
_cell.length_c   1.000
_cell.angle_alpha   90.00
_cell.angle_beta   90.00
_cell.angle_gamma   90.00
#
_symmetry.space_group_name_H-M   'P 1'
#
loop_
_entity.id
_entity.type
_entity.pdbx_description
1 polymer ?
#
loop_
_entity_poly.entity_id
_entity_poly.type
_entity_poly.pdbx_seq_one_letter_code
_entity_poly.pdbx_strand_id
1 'polypeptide(L)'
;MSYKWKTIKKFTDIKYESGTGNTSGIAKITINRPEVRNAFRPQTVFELKEAFTLAREDQSIGVIILTGEGPEAFCSGGDQKIRGDKG
;
A
#
# COMPACT_ATOMS: atom_id res chain seq x y z
N MET A 1 14.16 18.54 -6.08
CA MET A 1 13.91 17.53 -7.10
C MET A 1 12.67 16.74 -6.70
N SER A 2 11.71 16.61 -7.60
CA SER A 2 10.50 15.88 -7.28
C SER A 2 10.59 14.46 -7.80
N TYR A 3 10.09 13.53 -7.00
CA TYR A 3 9.96 12.13 -7.40
C TYR A 3 8.56 11.91 -7.95
N LYS A 4 8.51 11.22 -9.07
CA LYS A 4 7.23 10.95 -9.72
C LYS A 4 6.90 9.47 -9.60
N TRP A 5 5.65 9.21 -9.27
CA TRP A 5 5.13 7.87 -9.09
C TRP A 5 4.02 7.62 -10.10
N LYS A 6 4.05 6.45 -10.69
CA LYS A 6 3.06 6.05 -11.68
C LYS A 6 2.17 4.96 -11.08
N THR A 7 0.87 5.17 -11.12
CA THR A 7 -0.08 4.15 -10.67
C THR A 7 -0.02 2.96 -11.61
N ILE A 8 0.27 1.79 -11.03
CA ILE A 8 0.34 0.56 -11.81
C ILE A 8 -1.02 -0.10 -11.88
N LYS A 9 -1.76 -0.11 -10.77
CA LYS A 9 -3.08 -0.69 -10.71
C LYS A 9 -3.88 0.06 -9.67
N LYS A 10 -5.15 0.33 -9.99
CA LYS A 10 -6.05 0.98 -9.03
C LYS A 10 -6.63 -0.05 -8.08
N PHE A 11 -6.50 0.25 -6.79
CA PHE A 11 -7.10 -0.55 -5.73
C PHE A 11 -8.05 0.33 -4.93
N THR A 12 -8.83 -0.30 -4.05
CA THR A 12 -9.78 0.42 -3.20
C THR A 12 -9.10 0.94 -1.94
N ASP A 13 -8.36 0.08 -1.25
CA ASP A 13 -7.80 0.39 0.07
C ASP A 13 -6.33 0.77 0.03
N ILE A 14 -5.65 0.53 -1.06
CA ILE A 14 -4.22 0.82 -1.18
C ILE A 14 -3.94 1.54 -2.48
N LYS A 15 -2.76 2.13 -2.56
CA LYS A 15 -2.20 2.62 -3.80
C LYS A 15 -0.99 1.76 -4.15
N TYR A 16 -0.88 1.37 -5.40
CA TYR A 16 0.27 0.64 -5.87
C TYR A 16 0.91 1.42 -7.01
N GLU A 17 2.12 1.91 -6.77
CA GLU A 17 2.80 2.82 -7.67
C GLU A 17 4.22 2.34 -7.90
N SER A 18 4.76 2.65 -9.08
CA SER A 18 6.18 2.46 -9.33
C SER A 18 6.84 3.81 -9.58
N GLY A 19 8.10 3.90 -9.20
CA GLY A 19 8.86 5.11 -9.40
C GLY A 19 9.28 5.27 -10.86
N THR A 20 9.50 6.52 -11.26
CA THR A 20 10.02 6.85 -12.57
C THR A 20 11.28 7.67 -12.39
N GLY A 21 12.10 7.73 -13.44
CA GLY A 21 13.34 8.50 -13.37
C GLY A 21 14.25 7.98 -12.25
N ASN A 22 14.55 8.84 -11.29
CA ASN A 22 15.46 8.51 -10.19
C ASN A 22 14.93 7.43 -9.24
N THR A 23 13.62 7.18 -9.26
CA THR A 23 13.01 6.18 -8.42
C THR A 23 12.61 4.92 -9.19
N SER A 24 13.07 4.79 -10.42
CA SER A 24 12.76 3.58 -11.19
C SER A 24 13.36 2.36 -10.48
N GLY A 25 12.66 1.25 -10.52
CA GLY A 25 13.05 0.06 -9.79
C GLY A 25 12.47 -0.02 -8.37
N ILE A 26 11.73 1.01 -7.94
CA ILE A 26 11.10 1.04 -6.62
C ILE A 26 9.60 0.96 -6.80
N ALA A 27 8.96 0.04 -6.09
CA ALA A 27 7.50 -0.01 -5.99
C ALA A 27 7.10 0.57 -4.64
N LYS A 28 6.03 1.36 -4.62
CA LYS A 28 5.50 1.93 -3.39
C LYS A 28 4.07 1.46 -3.21
N ILE A 29 3.82 0.84 -2.08
CA ILE A 29 2.49 0.39 -1.69
C ILE A 29 2.07 1.24 -0.50
N THR A 30 0.97 1.97 -0.65
CA THR A 30 0.48 2.90 0.36
C THR A 30 -0.86 2.42 0.86
N ILE A 31 -0.98 2.19 2.17
CA ILE A 31 -2.28 1.90 2.76
C ILE A 31 -3.04 3.23 2.81
N ASN A 32 -4.18 3.28 2.14
CA ASN A 32 -4.91 4.52 1.90
C ASN A 32 -6.28 4.49 2.58
N ARG A 33 -6.26 4.39 3.90
CA ARG A 33 -7.46 4.46 4.73
C ARG A 33 -7.23 5.45 5.88
N PRO A 34 -6.84 6.71 5.58
CA PRO A 34 -6.49 7.65 6.64
C PRO A 34 -7.65 7.98 7.56
N GLU A 35 -8.89 7.87 7.11
CA GLU A 35 -10.07 8.15 7.92
C GLU A 35 -10.22 7.17 9.09
N VAL A 36 -9.54 6.03 9.04
CA VAL A 36 -9.50 5.05 10.12
C VAL A 36 -8.06 4.73 10.51
N ARG A 37 -7.16 5.69 10.32
CA ARG A 37 -5.74 5.58 10.64
C ARG A 37 -5.09 4.37 9.96
N ASN A 38 -5.53 4.11 8.73
CA ASN A 38 -5.02 3.02 7.90
C ASN A 38 -5.19 1.65 8.54
N ALA A 39 -6.26 1.47 9.33
CA ALA A 39 -6.62 0.16 9.84
C ALA A 39 -6.95 -0.76 8.66
N PHE A 40 -6.50 -2.00 8.72
CA PHE A 40 -6.73 -2.93 7.62
C PHE A 40 -7.99 -3.76 7.87
N ARG A 41 -8.60 -4.17 6.77
CA ARG A 41 -9.75 -5.08 6.73
C ARG A 41 -9.44 -6.17 5.70
N PRO A 42 -10.27 -7.21 5.56
CA PRO A 42 -9.97 -8.28 4.59
C PRO A 42 -9.68 -7.77 3.18
N GLN A 43 -10.44 -6.77 2.73
CA GLN A 43 -10.19 -6.16 1.42
C GLN A 43 -8.76 -5.62 1.32
N THR A 44 -8.31 -4.94 2.37
CA THR A 44 -6.95 -4.38 2.40
C THR A 44 -5.91 -5.49 2.27
N VAL A 45 -6.11 -6.58 3.00
CA VAL A 45 -5.18 -7.72 2.97
C VAL A 45 -5.12 -8.34 1.58
N PHE A 46 -6.28 -8.53 0.95
CA PHE A 46 -6.33 -9.04 -0.41
C PHE A 46 -5.54 -8.16 -1.37
N GLU A 47 -5.75 -6.85 -1.26
CA GLU A 47 -5.08 -5.91 -2.16
C GLU A 47 -3.58 -5.88 -1.92
N LEU A 48 -3.17 -5.94 -0.65
CA LEU A 48 -1.74 -6.00 -0.32
C LEU A 48 -1.09 -7.26 -0.91
N LYS A 49 -1.75 -8.40 -0.77
CA LYS A 49 -1.21 -9.66 -1.33
C LYS A 49 -1.07 -9.56 -2.83
N GLU A 50 -2.05 -9.00 -3.50
CA GLU A 50 -1.98 -8.85 -4.95
C GLU A 50 -0.86 -7.89 -5.34
N ALA A 51 -0.74 -6.75 -4.65
CA ALA A 51 0.30 -5.78 -4.96
C ALA A 51 1.69 -6.36 -4.74
N PHE A 52 1.90 -7.07 -3.64
CA PHE A 52 3.19 -7.70 -3.38
C PHE A 52 3.52 -8.76 -4.43
N THR A 53 2.52 -9.52 -4.89
CA THR A 53 2.73 -10.50 -5.93
C THR A 53 3.13 -9.84 -7.25
N LEU A 54 2.44 -8.75 -7.61
CA LEU A 54 2.77 -8.01 -8.82
C LEU A 54 4.19 -7.46 -8.76
N ALA A 55 4.56 -6.89 -7.61
CA ALA A 55 5.89 -6.32 -7.46
C ALA A 55 6.96 -7.41 -7.50
N ARG A 56 6.71 -8.55 -6.85
CA ARG A 56 7.67 -9.64 -6.84
C ARG A 56 7.89 -10.23 -8.23
N GLU A 57 6.85 -10.26 -9.05
CA GLU A 57 6.94 -10.82 -10.39
C GLU A 57 7.48 -9.83 -11.41
N ASP A 58 7.57 -8.57 -11.05
CA ASP A 58 8.09 -7.54 -11.93
C ASP A 58 9.60 -7.47 -11.77
N GLN A 59 10.32 -7.96 -12.76
CA GLN A 59 11.78 -8.04 -12.71
C GLN A 59 12.46 -6.68 -12.65
N SER A 60 11.75 -5.62 -13.03
CA SER A 60 12.29 -4.26 -12.95
C SER A 60 12.27 -3.70 -11.53
N ILE A 61 11.56 -4.34 -10.61
CA ILE A 61 11.42 -3.87 -9.23
C ILE A 61 12.46 -4.54 -8.35
N GLY A 62 13.29 -3.72 -7.69
CA GLY A 62 14.29 -4.21 -6.76
C GLY A 62 14.00 -3.86 -5.30
N VAL A 63 13.15 -2.88 -5.06
CA VAL A 63 12.83 -2.41 -3.71
C VAL A 63 11.33 -2.15 -3.61
N ILE A 64 10.73 -2.55 -2.49
CA ILE A 64 9.33 -2.28 -2.22
C ILE A 64 9.25 -1.43 -0.96
N ILE A 65 8.58 -0.27 -1.05
CA ILE A 65 8.31 0.60 0.08
C ILE A 65 6.86 0.40 0.49
N LEU A 66 6.63 0.14 1.77
CA LEU A 66 5.28 0.03 2.32
C LEU A 66 5.07 1.20 3.28
N THR A 67 4.04 1.98 3.05
CA THR A 67 3.79 3.18 3.85
C THR A 67 2.28 3.37 4.02
N GLY A 68 1.90 4.37 4.81
CA GLY A 68 0.50 4.73 5.04
C GLY A 68 0.23 6.15 4.61
N GLU A 69 -0.98 6.38 4.12
CA GLU A 69 -1.43 7.70 3.72
C GLU A 69 -1.76 8.54 4.95
N GLY A 70 -1.45 9.83 4.89
CA GLY A 70 -1.79 10.77 5.94
C GLY A 70 -0.76 10.83 7.05
N PRO A 71 -0.89 11.82 7.96
CA PRO A 71 0.14 12.08 8.97
C PRO A 71 -0.01 11.28 10.25
N GLU A 72 -1.13 10.60 10.47
CA GLU A 72 -1.43 10.05 11.79
C GLU A 72 -0.84 8.67 12.04
N ALA A 73 -0.91 7.77 11.05
CA ALA A 73 -0.43 6.42 11.29
C ALA A 73 -0.06 5.73 9.99
N PHE A 74 0.97 4.91 10.04
CA PHE A 74 1.26 3.98 8.97
C PHE A 74 0.12 2.96 8.87
N CYS A 75 -0.17 2.28 9.96
CA CYS A 75 -1.25 1.31 10.05
C CYS A 75 -1.59 1.13 11.53
N SER A 76 -2.84 1.33 11.89
CA SER A 76 -3.25 1.24 13.29
C SER A 76 -3.62 -0.19 13.71
N GLY A 77 -3.46 -1.16 12.81
CA GLY A 77 -3.81 -2.54 13.10
C GLY A 77 -5.09 -2.95 12.42
N GLY A 78 -5.69 -4.03 12.88
CA GLY A 78 -6.93 -4.52 12.30
C GLY A 78 -8.10 -3.61 12.59
N ASP A 79 -9.04 -3.56 11.64
CA ASP A 79 -10.24 -2.77 11.79
C ASP A 79 -11.12 -3.39 12.88
N GLN A 80 -11.40 -2.61 13.93
CA GLN A 80 -12.17 -3.09 15.09
C GLN A 80 -13.55 -3.59 14.69
N LYS A 81 -14.15 -2.97 13.68
CA LYS A 81 -15.48 -3.37 13.22
C LYS A 81 -15.48 -4.75 12.61
N ILE A 82 -14.37 -5.13 12.00
CA ILE A 82 -14.22 -6.44 11.37
C ILE A 82 -13.89 -7.48 12.43
N ARG A 83 -13.02 -7.11 13.38
CA ARG A 83 -12.58 -8.05 14.42
C ARG A 83 -13.67 -8.32 15.45
N GLY A 84 -14.57 -7.36 15.65
CA GLY A 84 -15.62 -7.51 16.64
C GLY A 84 -15.03 -7.77 18.01
N ASP A 85 -15.68 -8.64 18.76
CA ASP A 85 -15.26 -8.94 20.15
C ASP A 85 -14.14 -9.94 20.23
N LYS A 86 -13.60 -10.35 19.11
CA LYS A 86 -12.52 -11.33 19.10
C LYS A 86 -11.14 -10.71 19.29
N GLY A 87 -11.12 -9.41 19.20
CA GLY A 87 -9.87 -8.64 19.22
C GLY A 87 -9.11 -8.61 20.49
#